data_908d3e25442de86730ae29f75e86dbe0
#
_entry.id   908d3e25442de86730ae29f75e86dbe0
#
_cell.length_a   1.000
_cell.length_b   1.000
_cell.length_c   1.000
_cell.angle_alpha   90.00
_cell.angle_beta   90.00
_cell.angle_gamma   90.00
#
_symmetry.space_group_name_H-M   'P 1'
#
loop_
_entity.id
_entity.type
_entity.pdbx_description
1 polymer ?
#
loop_
_entity_poly.entity_id
_entity_poly.type
_entity_poly.pdbx_seq_one_letter_code
_entity_poly.pdbx_strand_id
1 'polypeptide(L)'
;MDYIKINDSDNVCVALNALKAGEKITIGNESVVTNSDIPAGHKVALKDIGAGEDIIKYGNRIGLAKEDIKAGDHVHTHNIKTALGDLLEYKYVPNIKEIKETAHESFMGFRRANGKVGVRNEIWIIPTVGCVNNIAQAIERRAKSLVRGSVEDVIAFVHPYGCSQMGDDQENTRKILADMINHPNTGGVLVLGLGCENSNIPVLKDYLGDIDESRVKFLISQEVEDEIETGVELIEELINNIADEKREEIDASELIIGMKCGGSDGLSGITANPIVGEFSDILISKGGSTILTEVPEMFGAETLLMERCKDRETFEKTVALINDFKMYFKNHNQTIYENPSPGNKAGGISTLEDKSLGCTQKSGSAKVVDVLSYGETLKTKGLNLLSSPGNDLVAATALAMSGAHIVLFTTGRGTPFASPVPTLKIATNSRLAKAKGNWIDFNAGRMIEDKSKDELANDLFKLVLEVASGKKVKSEIAGFHDFAIFKQGVTL
;
A
#
# COMPACT_ATOMS: atom_id res chain seq x y z
N MET A 1 -10.55 -26.89 -8.72
CA MET A 1 -10.71 -26.13 -10.01
C MET A 1 -9.31 -25.81 -10.48
N ASP A 2 -8.97 -26.11 -11.75
CA ASP A 2 -7.59 -25.94 -12.24
C ASP A 2 -7.39 -24.67 -13.06
N TYR A 3 -8.48 -24.01 -13.44
CA TYR A 3 -8.50 -22.76 -14.21
C TYR A 3 -9.74 -21.94 -13.91
N ILE A 4 -9.70 -20.62 -14.20
CA ILE A 4 -10.82 -19.70 -13.97
C ILE A 4 -10.95 -18.70 -15.11
N LYS A 5 -12.18 -18.48 -15.61
CA LYS A 5 -12.59 -17.33 -16.41
C LYS A 5 -13.21 -16.32 -15.46
N ILE A 6 -12.71 -15.07 -15.45
CA ILE A 6 -13.05 -14.10 -14.40
C ILE A 6 -14.32 -13.32 -14.78
N ASN A 7 -14.47 -12.99 -16.05
CA ASN A 7 -15.63 -12.28 -16.60
C ASN A 7 -16.14 -13.01 -17.85
N ASP A 8 -17.45 -12.96 -18.09
CA ASP A 8 -18.05 -13.64 -19.24
C ASP A 8 -17.52 -13.13 -20.60
N SER A 9 -17.09 -11.88 -20.67
CA SER A 9 -16.50 -11.28 -21.88
C SER A 9 -15.03 -11.66 -22.11
N ASP A 10 -14.34 -12.29 -21.14
CA ASP A 10 -12.95 -12.65 -21.25
C ASP A 10 -12.73 -13.65 -22.40
N ASN A 11 -11.69 -13.41 -23.19
CA ASN A 11 -11.23 -14.34 -24.23
C ASN A 11 -10.02 -15.19 -23.80
N VAL A 12 -9.62 -15.03 -22.53
CA VAL A 12 -8.61 -15.87 -21.86
C VAL A 12 -9.16 -16.39 -20.53
N CYS A 13 -8.64 -17.52 -20.07
CA CYS A 13 -8.76 -17.96 -18.67
C CYS A 13 -7.39 -18.00 -18.00
N VAL A 14 -7.35 -18.09 -16.67
CA VAL A 14 -6.13 -18.19 -15.87
C VAL A 14 -6.00 -19.60 -15.31
N ALA A 15 -4.86 -20.23 -15.51
CA ALA A 15 -4.51 -21.51 -14.92
C ALA A 15 -4.24 -21.33 -13.41
N LEU A 16 -5.02 -21.94 -12.55
CA LEU A 16 -4.83 -21.91 -11.08
C LEU A 16 -3.73 -22.89 -10.66
N ASN A 17 -3.63 -24.01 -11.36
CA ASN A 17 -2.55 -24.98 -11.29
C ASN A 17 -1.82 -25.06 -12.65
N ALA A 18 -0.61 -25.61 -12.66
CA ALA A 18 0.09 -25.84 -13.93
C ALA A 18 -0.69 -26.87 -14.77
N LEU A 19 -0.92 -26.56 -16.03
CA LEU A 19 -1.60 -27.42 -17.00
C LEU A 19 -0.58 -28.01 -17.97
N LYS A 20 -0.81 -29.25 -18.41
CA LYS A 20 0.02 -29.92 -19.41
C LYS A 20 -0.51 -29.72 -20.83
N ALA A 21 0.35 -29.78 -21.82
CA ALA A 21 -0.07 -29.85 -23.22
C ALA A 21 -1.04 -31.01 -23.44
N GLY A 22 -2.13 -30.75 -24.15
CA GLY A 22 -3.18 -31.74 -24.40
C GLY A 22 -4.27 -31.82 -23.30
N GLU A 23 -4.18 -31.04 -22.24
CA GLU A 23 -5.23 -30.98 -21.22
C GLU A 23 -6.45 -30.23 -21.74
N LYS A 24 -7.64 -30.75 -21.41
CA LYS A 24 -8.91 -30.16 -21.80
C LYS A 24 -9.41 -29.19 -20.73
N ILE A 25 -9.61 -27.94 -21.16
CA ILE A 25 -10.25 -26.89 -20.38
C ILE A 25 -11.71 -26.82 -20.78
N THR A 26 -12.65 -26.81 -19.83
CA THR A 26 -14.08 -26.68 -20.08
C THR A 26 -14.67 -25.60 -19.22
N ILE A 27 -15.24 -24.54 -19.83
CA ILE A 27 -15.86 -23.39 -19.15
C ILE A 27 -17.27 -23.21 -19.73
N GLY A 28 -18.28 -23.53 -18.93
CA GLY A 28 -19.67 -23.57 -19.43
C GLY A 28 -19.82 -24.54 -20.60
N ASN A 29 -20.22 -24.02 -21.77
CA ASN A 29 -20.36 -24.81 -23.01
C ASN A 29 -19.14 -24.77 -23.92
N GLU A 30 -18.09 -23.98 -23.56
CA GLU A 30 -16.85 -23.84 -24.34
C GLU A 30 -15.83 -24.87 -23.87
N SER A 31 -15.07 -25.44 -24.82
CA SER A 31 -14.01 -26.40 -24.52
C SER A 31 -12.84 -26.17 -25.44
N VAL A 32 -11.65 -26.04 -24.86
CA VAL A 32 -10.37 -25.91 -25.59
C VAL A 32 -9.36 -26.92 -25.05
N VAL A 33 -8.36 -27.26 -25.87
CA VAL A 33 -7.27 -28.13 -25.48
C VAL A 33 -5.98 -27.33 -25.48
N THR A 34 -5.18 -27.42 -24.41
CA THR A 34 -3.92 -26.69 -24.29
C THR A 34 -2.92 -27.16 -25.34
N ASN A 35 -2.30 -26.23 -26.07
CA ASN A 35 -1.32 -26.53 -27.11
C ASN A 35 0.12 -26.67 -26.54
N SER A 36 0.35 -26.22 -25.32
CA SER A 36 1.63 -26.27 -24.62
C SER A 36 1.43 -26.40 -23.12
N ASP A 37 2.50 -26.64 -22.37
CA ASP A 37 2.49 -26.54 -20.91
C ASP A 37 2.24 -25.09 -20.47
N ILE A 38 1.29 -24.89 -19.54
CA ILE A 38 0.89 -23.58 -19.01
C ILE A 38 1.24 -23.52 -17.53
N PRO A 39 2.14 -22.61 -17.10
CA PRO A 39 2.44 -22.45 -15.68
C PRO A 39 1.23 -21.92 -14.88
N ALA A 40 1.18 -22.21 -13.58
CA ALA A 40 0.19 -21.64 -12.70
C ALA A 40 0.25 -20.10 -12.68
N GLY A 41 -0.90 -19.43 -12.67
CA GLY A 41 -1.05 -17.99 -12.76
C GLY A 41 -1.03 -17.43 -14.19
N HIS A 42 -0.69 -18.26 -15.20
CA HIS A 42 -0.63 -17.82 -16.60
C HIS A 42 -1.97 -18.00 -17.32
N LYS A 43 -2.08 -17.36 -18.48
CA LYS A 43 -3.31 -17.28 -19.29
C LYS A 43 -3.30 -18.27 -20.45
N VAL A 44 -4.50 -18.77 -20.76
CA VAL A 44 -4.79 -19.62 -21.94
C VAL A 44 -5.86 -18.93 -22.77
N ALA A 45 -5.68 -18.89 -24.09
CA ALA A 45 -6.68 -18.38 -25.02
C ALA A 45 -7.88 -19.34 -25.08
N LEU A 46 -9.09 -18.80 -24.91
CA LEU A 46 -10.35 -19.58 -25.00
C LEU A 46 -10.91 -19.65 -26.41
N LYS A 47 -10.47 -18.77 -27.31
CA LYS A 47 -10.83 -18.70 -28.72
C LYS A 47 -9.64 -18.19 -29.53
N ASP A 48 -9.73 -18.30 -30.84
CA ASP A 48 -8.76 -17.66 -31.74
C ASP A 48 -8.83 -16.14 -31.59
N ILE A 49 -7.64 -15.51 -31.55
CA ILE A 49 -7.47 -14.05 -31.42
C ILE A 49 -6.51 -13.63 -32.54
N GLY A 50 -6.98 -12.79 -33.46
CA GLY A 50 -6.19 -12.32 -34.60
C GLY A 50 -5.11 -11.30 -34.19
N ALA A 51 -4.03 -11.21 -34.97
CA ALA A 51 -3.00 -10.19 -34.78
C ALA A 51 -3.61 -8.78 -34.72
N GLY A 52 -3.27 -8.02 -33.67
CA GLY A 52 -3.80 -6.67 -33.42
C GLY A 52 -5.15 -6.64 -32.71
N GLU A 53 -5.81 -7.77 -32.47
CA GLU A 53 -7.04 -7.81 -31.70
C GLU A 53 -6.80 -7.70 -30.19
N ASP A 54 -7.87 -7.31 -29.48
CA ASP A 54 -7.86 -7.14 -28.03
C ASP A 54 -7.79 -8.48 -27.28
N ILE A 55 -6.89 -8.57 -26.32
CA ILE A 55 -6.88 -9.63 -25.32
C ILE A 55 -7.63 -9.10 -24.09
N ILE A 56 -8.70 -9.80 -23.70
CA ILE A 56 -9.67 -9.38 -22.69
C ILE A 56 -9.52 -10.25 -21.45
N LYS A 57 -9.33 -9.61 -20.28
CA LYS A 57 -9.34 -10.21 -18.95
C LYS A 57 -9.95 -9.22 -17.95
N TYR A 58 -10.68 -9.70 -16.98
CA TYR A 58 -11.45 -8.85 -16.05
C TYR A 58 -12.57 -8.03 -16.74
N GLY A 59 -13.05 -8.46 -17.91
CA GLY A 59 -13.98 -7.69 -18.72
C GLY A 59 -13.36 -6.48 -19.43
N ASN A 60 -12.03 -6.34 -19.40
CA ASN A 60 -11.30 -5.20 -19.93
C ASN A 60 -10.12 -5.66 -20.79
N ARG A 61 -9.67 -4.77 -21.70
CA ARG A 61 -8.49 -5.02 -22.52
C ARG A 61 -7.22 -5.00 -21.64
N ILE A 62 -6.46 -6.10 -21.70
CA ILE A 62 -5.16 -6.22 -21.05
C ILE A 62 -3.98 -6.04 -22.03
N GLY A 63 -4.25 -5.85 -23.30
CA GLY A 63 -3.25 -5.64 -24.35
C GLY A 63 -3.75 -6.10 -25.70
N LEU A 64 -2.85 -6.07 -26.71
CA LEU A 64 -3.11 -6.48 -28.09
C LEU A 64 -2.30 -7.72 -28.43
N ALA A 65 -2.89 -8.63 -29.23
CA ALA A 65 -2.17 -9.75 -29.79
C ALA A 65 -1.05 -9.26 -30.76
N LYS A 66 0.17 -9.76 -30.62
CA LYS A 66 1.28 -9.44 -31.53
C LYS A 66 1.18 -10.22 -32.86
N GLU A 67 0.59 -11.40 -32.78
CA GLU A 67 0.44 -12.39 -33.85
C GLU A 67 -0.86 -13.13 -33.65
N ASP A 68 -1.26 -13.97 -34.57
CA ASP A 68 -2.44 -14.84 -34.42
C ASP A 68 -2.22 -15.83 -33.27
N ILE A 69 -3.14 -15.83 -32.31
CA ILE A 69 -3.15 -16.71 -31.15
C ILE A 69 -4.30 -17.71 -31.34
N LYS A 70 -4.01 -18.99 -31.24
CA LYS A 70 -5.04 -20.05 -31.38
C LYS A 70 -5.66 -20.38 -30.03
N ALA A 71 -6.90 -20.84 -30.05
CA ALA A 71 -7.55 -21.42 -28.88
C ALA A 71 -6.68 -22.51 -28.27
N GLY A 72 -6.44 -22.46 -26.95
CA GLY A 72 -5.52 -23.34 -26.22
C GLY A 72 -4.07 -22.86 -26.13
N ASP A 73 -3.70 -21.77 -26.80
CA ASP A 73 -2.34 -21.23 -26.70
C ASP A 73 -2.09 -20.53 -25.37
N HIS A 74 -0.85 -20.59 -24.93
CA HIS A 74 -0.33 -19.83 -23.80
C HIS A 74 -0.25 -18.34 -24.19
N VAL A 75 -0.95 -17.47 -23.46
CA VAL A 75 -0.98 -16.01 -23.68
C VAL A 75 -0.05 -15.33 -22.68
N HIS A 76 1.09 -14.81 -23.17
CA HIS A 76 2.07 -14.13 -22.32
C HIS A 76 2.93 -13.17 -23.15
N THR A 77 3.99 -12.61 -22.55
CA THR A 77 4.86 -11.56 -23.14
C THR A 77 5.40 -11.86 -24.54
N HIS A 78 5.46 -13.13 -24.99
CA HIS A 78 5.88 -13.48 -26.35
C HIS A 78 4.84 -13.09 -27.40
N ASN A 79 3.53 -13.18 -27.10
CA ASN A 79 2.46 -12.94 -28.06
C ASN A 79 1.44 -11.84 -27.67
N ILE A 80 1.65 -11.13 -26.54
CA ILE A 80 0.87 -9.94 -26.14
C ILE A 80 1.78 -8.72 -26.04
N LYS A 81 1.28 -7.54 -26.42
CA LYS A 81 1.90 -6.23 -26.20
C LYS A 81 0.92 -5.27 -25.52
N THR A 82 1.47 -4.25 -24.83
CA THR A 82 0.66 -3.16 -24.27
C THR A 82 -0.08 -2.38 -25.37
N ALA A 83 -1.25 -1.92 -25.06
CA ALA A 83 -2.01 -0.96 -25.86
C ALA A 83 -1.96 0.46 -25.26
N LEU A 84 -1.18 0.66 -24.19
CA LEU A 84 -1.00 1.97 -23.56
C LEU A 84 -0.25 2.92 -24.50
N GLY A 85 -0.75 4.13 -24.60
CA GLY A 85 -0.15 5.25 -25.33
C GLY A 85 0.35 6.34 -24.40
N ASP A 86 0.43 7.53 -24.94
CA ASP A 86 0.83 8.77 -24.27
C ASP A 86 -0.26 9.29 -23.29
N LEU A 87 -0.15 10.57 -22.94
CA LEU A 87 -1.17 11.30 -22.19
C LEU A 87 -2.52 11.17 -22.89
N LEU A 88 -3.56 10.93 -22.11
CA LEU A 88 -4.92 10.78 -22.60
C LEU A 88 -5.80 11.93 -22.10
N GLU A 89 -6.77 12.29 -22.91
CA GLU A 89 -7.90 13.13 -22.48
C GLU A 89 -9.03 12.22 -22.00
N TYR A 90 -9.57 12.55 -20.84
CA TYR A 90 -10.63 11.78 -20.20
C TYR A 90 -11.90 12.60 -20.11
N LYS A 91 -13.05 11.92 -20.11
CA LYS A 91 -14.36 12.53 -19.92
C LYS A 91 -14.97 12.04 -18.61
N TYR A 92 -15.54 12.96 -17.84
CA TYR A 92 -16.26 12.59 -16.64
C TYR A 92 -17.61 11.97 -16.98
N VAL A 93 -17.72 10.69 -16.83
CA VAL A 93 -18.96 9.90 -17.00
C VAL A 93 -19.17 9.10 -15.71
N PRO A 94 -19.84 9.70 -14.70
CA PRO A 94 -19.95 9.06 -13.40
C PRO A 94 -20.78 7.77 -13.44
N ASN A 95 -20.24 6.73 -12.81
CA ASN A 95 -20.89 5.45 -12.56
C ASN A 95 -20.67 5.08 -11.08
N ILE A 96 -21.36 5.81 -10.22
CA ILE A 96 -21.17 5.74 -8.76
C ILE A 96 -22.15 4.74 -8.16
N LYS A 97 -21.62 3.76 -7.44
CA LYS A 97 -22.40 2.85 -6.61
C LYS A 97 -22.33 3.34 -5.15
N GLU A 98 -23.47 3.69 -4.57
CA GLU A 98 -23.54 4.06 -3.18
C GLU A 98 -23.39 2.84 -2.28
N ILE A 99 -22.47 2.93 -1.32
CA ILE A 99 -22.32 1.93 -0.26
C ILE A 99 -23.26 2.33 0.88
N LYS A 100 -24.12 1.40 1.27
CA LYS A 100 -25.05 1.60 2.38
C LYS A 100 -24.30 1.48 3.70
N GLU A 101 -24.56 2.40 4.62
CA GLU A 101 -24.08 2.30 5.99
C GLU A 101 -24.57 1.02 6.65
N THR A 102 -23.71 0.42 7.45
CA THR A 102 -23.97 -0.81 8.20
C THR A 102 -23.77 -0.57 9.70
N ALA A 103 -24.13 -1.55 10.52
CA ALA A 103 -23.99 -1.46 11.97
C ALA A 103 -22.55 -1.12 12.38
N HIS A 104 -22.41 -0.27 13.37
CA HIS A 104 -21.12 0.11 13.95
C HIS A 104 -20.41 -1.11 14.54
N GLU A 105 -19.10 -1.11 14.39
CA GLU A 105 -18.19 -2.04 15.06
C GLU A 105 -17.06 -1.24 15.69
N SER A 106 -16.41 -1.81 16.69
CA SER A 106 -15.39 -1.09 17.48
C SER A 106 -14.10 -1.88 17.58
N PHE A 107 -13.04 -1.19 17.96
CA PHE A 107 -11.74 -1.75 18.32
C PHE A 107 -11.21 -1.06 19.58
N MET A 108 -10.21 -1.65 20.22
CA MET A 108 -9.55 -1.08 21.40
C MET A 108 -8.32 -0.28 20.97
N GLY A 109 -8.41 1.06 20.98
CA GLY A 109 -7.35 1.97 20.53
C GLY A 109 -6.96 3.00 21.59
N PHE A 110 -6.01 3.86 21.26
CA PHE A 110 -5.55 4.97 22.11
C PHE A 110 -6.08 6.29 21.56
N ARG A 111 -6.87 7.02 22.36
CA ARG A 111 -7.32 8.36 22.00
C ARG A 111 -6.27 9.38 22.46
N ARG A 112 -5.78 10.16 21.52
CA ARG A 112 -4.80 11.21 21.79
C ARG A 112 -5.48 12.50 22.22
N ALA A 113 -4.75 13.37 22.94
CA ALA A 113 -5.28 14.66 23.44
C ALA A 113 -5.84 15.56 22.33
N ASN A 114 -5.32 15.47 21.11
CA ASN A 114 -5.80 16.18 19.92
C ASN A 114 -7.02 15.52 19.23
N GLY A 115 -7.61 14.48 19.85
CA GLY A 115 -8.77 13.74 19.35
C GLY A 115 -8.45 12.66 18.32
N LYS A 116 -7.22 12.59 17.76
CA LYS A 116 -6.81 11.50 16.88
C LYS A 116 -6.75 10.17 17.63
N VAL A 117 -6.77 9.09 16.87
CA VAL A 117 -6.78 7.72 17.39
C VAL A 117 -5.54 6.96 16.90
N GLY A 118 -4.86 6.27 17.81
CA GLY A 118 -3.76 5.37 17.50
C GLY A 118 -4.11 3.91 17.75
N VAL A 119 -3.56 3.00 16.95
CA VAL A 119 -3.67 1.55 17.13
C VAL A 119 -2.44 0.95 17.82
N ARG A 120 -1.42 1.79 18.06
CA ARG A 120 -0.20 1.50 18.80
C ARG A 120 0.11 2.62 19.80
N ASN A 121 0.97 2.31 20.76
CA ASN A 121 1.50 3.26 21.74
C ASN A 121 3.03 3.14 21.77
N GLU A 122 3.65 3.50 20.65
CA GLU A 122 5.11 3.38 20.44
C GLU A 122 5.80 4.72 20.70
N ILE A 123 7.10 4.66 20.96
CA ILE A 123 7.96 5.85 20.95
C ILE A 123 8.82 5.80 19.70
N TRP A 124 8.74 6.86 18.89
CA TRP A 124 9.52 6.97 17.68
C TRP A 124 10.68 7.96 17.83
N ILE A 125 11.89 7.55 17.41
CA ILE A 125 13.05 8.42 17.30
C ILE A 125 13.18 8.80 15.82
N ILE A 126 13.04 10.10 15.53
CA ILE A 126 12.98 10.63 14.18
C ILE A 126 14.19 11.53 13.94
N PRO A 127 15.24 11.04 13.25
CA PRO A 127 16.35 11.87 12.80
C PRO A 127 15.85 12.95 11.81
N THR A 128 16.29 14.19 11.95
CA THR A 128 16.05 15.23 10.95
C THR A 128 17.01 15.11 9.76
N VAL A 129 18.13 14.39 9.96
CA VAL A 129 19.18 14.22 8.96
C VAL A 129 19.90 12.88 9.12
N GLY A 130 20.34 12.29 8.01
CA GLY A 130 21.03 11.00 8.01
C GLY A 130 22.32 10.94 8.84
N CYS A 131 22.96 12.08 9.12
CA CYS A 131 24.20 12.15 9.92
C CYS A 131 24.02 11.63 11.35
N VAL A 132 22.83 11.72 11.94
CA VAL A 132 22.53 11.27 13.31
C VAL A 132 21.87 9.90 13.39
N ASN A 133 21.77 9.18 12.27
CA ASN A 133 21.14 7.86 12.23
C ASN A 133 21.75 6.86 13.23
N ASN A 134 23.08 6.82 13.35
CA ASN A 134 23.76 5.91 14.28
C ASN A 134 23.51 6.29 15.75
N ILE A 135 23.35 7.57 16.04
CA ILE A 135 22.97 8.08 17.37
C ILE A 135 21.55 7.61 17.69
N ALA A 136 20.58 7.83 16.76
CA ALA A 136 19.20 7.38 16.92
C ALA A 136 19.12 5.87 17.22
N GLN A 137 19.85 5.04 16.47
CA GLN A 137 19.91 3.60 16.70
C GLN A 137 20.61 3.22 18.02
N ALA A 138 21.58 4.00 18.47
CA ALA A 138 22.24 3.77 19.76
C ALA A 138 21.29 4.09 20.93
N ILE A 139 20.53 5.18 20.83
CA ILE A 139 19.46 5.53 21.78
C ILE A 139 18.40 4.43 21.80
N GLU A 140 17.90 4.01 20.65
CA GLU A 140 16.90 2.92 20.54
C GLU A 140 17.36 1.66 21.28
N ARG A 141 18.58 1.18 20.99
CA ARG A 141 19.12 -0.04 21.62
C ARG A 141 19.19 0.05 23.14
N ARG A 142 19.55 1.22 23.70
CA ARG A 142 19.62 1.42 25.16
C ARG A 142 18.22 1.57 25.76
N ALA A 143 17.36 2.35 25.12
CA ALA A 143 16.03 2.67 25.61
C ALA A 143 15.04 1.50 25.57
N LYS A 144 15.25 0.48 24.72
CA LYS A 144 14.39 -0.72 24.66
C LYS A 144 14.22 -1.42 26.01
N SER A 145 15.20 -1.39 26.87
CA SER A 145 15.11 -1.97 28.23
C SER A 145 14.23 -1.18 29.20
N LEU A 146 13.90 0.06 28.86
CA LEU A 146 13.07 0.95 29.67
C LEU A 146 11.58 0.81 29.37
N VAL A 147 11.23 0.12 28.28
CA VAL A 147 9.83 -0.08 27.84
C VAL A 147 9.02 -0.74 28.97
N ARG A 148 7.87 -0.11 29.34
CA ARG A 148 6.99 -0.55 30.41
C ARG A 148 5.56 -0.03 30.22
N GLY A 149 4.63 -0.57 31.01
CA GLY A 149 3.22 -0.15 30.97
C GLY A 149 2.56 -0.43 29.64
N SER A 150 1.89 0.56 29.08
CA SER A 150 1.25 0.48 27.77
C SER A 150 2.16 0.79 26.59
N VAL A 151 3.41 1.20 26.83
CA VAL A 151 4.40 1.44 25.76
C VAL A 151 4.76 0.13 25.08
N GLU A 152 4.64 0.05 23.76
CA GLU A 152 4.78 -1.20 23.01
C GLU A 152 6.18 -1.43 22.45
N ASP A 153 6.89 -0.37 22.06
CA ASP A 153 8.28 -0.41 21.58
C ASP A 153 8.90 1.00 21.52
N VAL A 154 10.22 1.07 21.32
CA VAL A 154 10.99 2.26 20.95
C VAL A 154 11.67 1.98 19.63
N ILE A 155 11.42 2.81 18.60
CA ILE A 155 11.82 2.56 17.21
C ILE A 155 12.51 3.78 16.62
N ALA A 156 13.70 3.60 16.01
CA ALA A 156 14.41 4.64 15.27
C ALA A 156 14.15 4.49 13.76
N PHE A 157 13.58 5.51 13.16
CA PHE A 157 13.32 5.56 11.71
C PHE A 157 14.43 6.30 10.97
N VAL A 158 15.46 5.58 10.58
CA VAL A 158 16.65 6.13 9.94
C VAL A 158 16.46 6.36 8.44
N HIS A 159 17.06 7.43 7.91
CA HIS A 159 16.99 7.78 6.50
C HIS A 159 18.22 8.58 6.04
N PRO A 160 18.58 8.61 4.74
CA PRO A 160 19.77 9.30 4.25
C PRO A 160 19.55 10.79 3.89
N TYR A 161 18.42 11.38 4.22
CA TYR A 161 17.98 12.71 3.78
C TYR A 161 18.15 13.78 4.86
N GLY A 162 17.56 14.97 4.64
CA GLY A 162 17.50 16.08 5.60
C GLY A 162 18.54 17.17 5.36
N CYS A 163 19.61 16.87 4.62
CA CYS A 163 20.63 17.83 4.22
C CYS A 163 20.93 17.69 2.73
N SER A 164 21.41 18.77 2.10
CA SER A 164 21.81 18.78 0.67
C SER A 164 20.71 18.42 -0.33
N GLN A 165 19.45 18.45 0.06
CA GLN A 165 18.31 18.34 -0.82
C GLN A 165 17.87 19.71 -1.32
N MET A 166 17.21 19.76 -2.49
CA MET A 166 16.73 20.98 -3.13
C MET A 166 15.27 20.83 -3.56
N GLY A 167 14.55 21.97 -3.64
CA GLY A 167 13.20 22.05 -4.19
C GLY A 167 12.23 21.08 -3.51
N ASP A 168 11.46 20.38 -4.35
CA ASP A 168 10.38 19.49 -3.89
C ASP A 168 10.89 18.31 -3.03
N ASP A 169 12.10 17.82 -3.27
CA ASP A 169 12.66 16.74 -2.46
C ASP A 169 12.86 17.16 -1.00
N GLN A 170 13.33 18.40 -0.79
CA GLN A 170 13.52 18.95 0.55
C GLN A 170 12.17 19.21 1.24
N GLU A 171 11.22 19.78 0.49
CA GLU A 171 9.87 20.04 0.96
C GLU A 171 9.14 18.76 1.34
N ASN A 172 9.22 17.73 0.50
CA ASN A 172 8.63 16.42 0.77
C ASN A 172 9.26 15.75 2.00
N THR A 173 10.58 15.87 2.18
CA THR A 173 11.26 15.34 3.37
C THR A 173 10.72 15.99 4.63
N ARG A 174 10.56 17.32 4.67
CA ARG A 174 10.02 18.06 5.82
C ARG A 174 8.58 17.64 6.13
N LYS A 175 7.73 17.55 5.11
CA LYS A 175 6.33 17.11 5.27
C LYS A 175 6.25 15.70 5.86
N ILE A 176 6.97 14.75 5.27
CA ILE A 176 6.97 13.35 5.73
C ILE A 176 7.49 13.24 7.18
N LEU A 177 8.55 13.96 7.55
CA LEU A 177 9.05 13.96 8.92
C LEU A 177 8.02 14.59 9.89
N ALA A 178 7.36 15.66 9.48
CA ALA A 178 6.30 16.29 10.29
C ALA A 178 5.08 15.36 10.48
N ASP A 179 4.69 14.64 9.43
CA ASP A 179 3.60 13.66 9.50
C ASP A 179 3.96 12.49 10.43
N MET A 180 5.22 12.05 10.44
CA MET A 180 5.71 11.04 11.39
C MET A 180 5.60 11.53 12.83
N ILE A 181 6.04 12.76 13.10
CA ILE A 181 5.99 13.36 14.44
C ILE A 181 4.54 13.46 14.95
N ASN A 182 3.61 13.78 14.04
CA ASN A 182 2.19 13.94 14.33
C ASN A 182 1.37 12.64 14.22
N HIS A 183 2.01 11.50 13.92
CA HIS A 183 1.30 10.24 13.67
C HIS A 183 0.67 9.68 14.96
N PRO A 184 -0.63 9.32 14.97
CA PRO A 184 -1.32 8.92 16.20
C PRO A 184 -0.90 7.55 16.75
N ASN A 185 -0.23 6.69 15.99
CA ASN A 185 0.34 5.44 16.50
C ASN A 185 1.51 5.68 17.47
N THR A 186 2.11 6.89 17.44
CA THR A 186 3.10 7.24 18.46
C THR A 186 2.42 7.68 19.75
N GLY A 187 2.88 7.15 20.86
CA GLY A 187 2.63 7.72 22.20
C GLY A 187 3.58 8.86 22.49
N GLY A 188 4.83 8.78 22.04
CA GLY A 188 5.83 9.81 22.20
C GLY A 188 6.84 9.85 21.05
N VAL A 189 7.47 11.00 20.83
CA VAL A 189 8.45 11.21 19.76
C VAL A 189 9.67 11.95 20.28
N LEU A 190 10.87 11.41 19.97
CA LEU A 190 12.14 12.15 20.09
C LEU A 190 12.58 12.58 18.68
N VAL A 191 12.56 13.88 18.42
CA VAL A 191 13.10 14.49 17.20
C VAL A 191 14.58 14.77 17.40
N LEU A 192 15.44 14.08 16.64
CA LEU A 192 16.90 14.15 16.81
C LEU A 192 17.53 14.91 15.64
N GLY A 193 18.04 16.11 15.91
CA GLY A 193 18.78 16.95 14.96
C GLY A 193 20.28 16.86 15.16
N LEU A 194 21.05 17.19 14.10
CA LEU A 194 22.49 17.43 14.21
C LEU A 194 22.75 18.86 14.69
N GLY A 195 22.15 19.86 14.03
CA GLY A 195 22.27 21.29 14.33
C GLY A 195 22.63 22.16 13.12
N CYS A 196 23.26 21.59 12.07
CA CYS A 196 23.69 22.33 10.87
C CYS A 196 22.97 21.91 9.57
N GLU A 197 22.01 21.02 9.64
CA GLU A 197 21.26 20.52 8.49
C GLU A 197 20.23 21.52 7.95
N ASN A 198 19.87 21.39 6.67
CA ASN A 198 18.87 22.24 6.01
C ASN A 198 17.44 22.07 6.57
N SER A 199 17.12 20.88 7.05
CA SER A 199 15.82 20.54 7.67
C SER A 199 15.96 20.46 9.20
N ASN A 200 16.66 21.45 9.80
CA ASN A 200 16.88 21.50 11.23
C ASN A 200 15.59 21.68 12.05
N ILE A 201 15.67 21.45 13.35
CA ILE A 201 14.50 21.48 14.25
C ILE A 201 13.72 22.80 14.18
N PRO A 202 14.34 24.00 14.18
CA PRO A 202 13.59 25.25 14.01
C PRO A 202 12.76 25.29 12.73
N VAL A 203 13.34 24.89 11.60
CA VAL A 203 12.61 24.83 10.31
C VAL A 203 11.49 23.79 10.34
N LEU A 204 11.75 22.61 10.93
CA LEU A 204 10.77 21.54 11.00
C LEU A 204 9.56 21.91 11.88
N LYS A 205 9.77 22.71 12.94
CA LYS A 205 8.68 23.20 13.80
C LYS A 205 7.60 23.98 13.02
N ASP A 206 7.97 24.66 11.95
CA ASP A 206 7.00 25.40 11.11
C ASP A 206 5.99 24.47 10.40
N TYR A 207 6.30 23.17 10.28
CA TYR A 207 5.45 22.14 9.65
C TYR A 207 4.61 21.35 10.68
N LEU A 208 4.90 21.46 11.98
CA LEU A 208 4.26 20.62 12.99
C LEU A 208 2.89 21.13 13.45
N GLY A 209 2.64 22.44 13.31
CA GLY A 209 1.48 23.07 13.96
C GLY A 209 1.58 23.05 15.50
N ASP A 210 0.44 22.96 16.15
CA ASP A 210 0.40 22.86 17.62
C ASP A 210 0.87 21.48 18.07
N ILE A 211 1.93 21.43 18.85
CA ILE A 211 2.51 20.19 19.40
C ILE A 211 2.25 20.07 20.91
N ASP A 212 2.07 18.84 21.36
CA ASP A 212 2.03 18.49 22.77
C ASP A 212 3.47 18.22 23.25
N GLU A 213 4.07 19.17 23.98
CA GLU A 213 5.45 19.07 24.48
C GLU A 213 5.64 17.92 25.49
N SER A 214 4.57 17.39 26.06
CA SER A 214 4.66 16.19 26.90
C SER A 214 4.93 14.91 26.07
N ARG A 215 4.60 14.94 24.78
CA ARG A 215 4.75 13.81 23.84
C ARG A 215 5.85 14.01 22.79
N VAL A 216 6.29 15.23 22.53
CA VAL A 216 7.32 15.53 21.54
C VAL A 216 8.51 16.21 22.21
N LYS A 217 9.66 15.55 22.17
CA LYS A 217 10.93 16.08 22.67
C LYS A 217 11.88 16.36 21.51
N PHE A 218 12.73 17.36 21.68
CA PHE A 218 13.71 17.77 20.68
C PHE A 218 15.11 17.69 21.27
N LEU A 219 16.06 17.13 20.51
CA LEU A 219 17.47 17.03 20.89
C LEU A 219 18.34 17.47 19.71
N ILE A 220 19.23 18.42 19.93
CA ILE A 220 20.23 18.84 18.95
C ILE A 220 21.58 18.29 19.41
N SER A 221 22.16 17.35 18.63
CA SER A 221 23.37 16.62 19.03
C SER A 221 24.60 17.52 19.26
N GLN A 222 24.72 18.60 18.50
CA GLN A 222 25.86 19.57 18.66
C GLN A 222 25.72 20.48 19.87
N GLU A 223 24.60 20.50 20.58
CA GLU A 223 24.36 21.38 21.73
C GLU A 223 24.49 20.68 23.09
N VAL A 224 24.78 19.37 23.11
CA VAL A 224 24.91 18.57 24.32
C VAL A 224 26.26 17.83 24.36
N GLU A 225 26.74 17.47 25.57
CA GLU A 225 27.99 16.75 25.74
C GLU A 225 27.91 15.26 25.38
N ASP A 226 26.79 14.58 25.74
CA ASP A 226 26.52 13.17 25.42
C ASP A 226 25.05 13.07 24.90
N GLU A 227 24.93 13.08 23.58
CA GLU A 227 23.67 13.04 22.91
C GLU A 227 22.97 11.69 23.06
N ILE A 228 23.72 10.61 23.35
CA ILE A 228 23.10 9.28 23.53
C ILE A 228 22.47 9.20 24.92
N GLU A 229 23.20 9.63 25.96
CA GLU A 229 22.70 9.63 27.34
C GLU A 229 21.49 10.58 27.47
N THR A 230 21.63 11.82 26.99
CA THR A 230 20.56 12.80 26.97
C THR A 230 19.32 12.27 26.21
N GLY A 231 19.54 11.60 25.06
CA GLY A 231 18.46 10.98 24.30
C GLY A 231 17.74 9.86 25.05
N VAL A 232 18.46 9.03 25.79
CA VAL A 232 17.88 7.96 26.63
C VAL A 232 17.06 8.56 27.78
N GLU A 233 17.55 9.62 28.43
CA GLU A 233 16.80 10.34 29.49
C GLU A 233 15.48 10.92 28.94
N LEU A 234 15.50 11.55 27.77
CA LEU A 234 14.29 12.07 27.11
C LEU A 234 13.30 10.95 26.72
N ILE A 235 13.80 9.80 26.27
CA ILE A 235 12.93 8.64 26.00
C ILE A 235 12.31 8.11 27.30
N GLU A 236 13.08 8.07 28.41
CA GLU A 236 12.53 7.65 29.70
C GLU A 236 11.44 8.61 30.21
N GLU A 237 11.63 9.92 30.01
CA GLU A 237 10.57 10.92 30.30
C GLU A 237 9.33 10.67 29.44
N LEU A 238 9.47 10.43 28.14
CA LEU A 238 8.35 10.09 27.26
C LEU A 238 7.64 8.81 27.70
N ILE A 239 8.38 7.75 28.06
CA ILE A 239 7.81 6.51 28.59
C ILE A 239 7.00 6.80 29.86
N ASN A 240 7.55 7.60 30.81
CA ASN A 240 6.84 7.94 32.04
C ASN A 240 5.53 8.67 31.78
N ASN A 241 5.48 9.52 30.75
CA ASN A 241 4.29 10.32 30.42
C ASN A 241 3.14 9.46 29.86
N ILE A 242 3.45 8.33 29.19
CA ILE A 242 2.43 7.56 28.46
C ILE A 242 2.25 6.12 28.96
N ALA A 243 3.08 5.64 29.90
CA ALA A 243 3.04 4.24 30.37
C ALA A 243 1.71 3.81 30.99
N ASP A 244 0.96 4.74 31.55
CA ASP A 244 -0.34 4.51 32.18
C ASP A 244 -1.55 4.71 31.25
N GLU A 245 -1.32 5.12 29.98
CA GLU A 245 -2.40 5.23 28.99
C GLU A 245 -3.07 3.88 28.79
N LYS A 246 -4.37 3.91 28.53
CA LYS A 246 -5.17 2.68 28.35
C LYS A 246 -5.87 2.71 27.00
N ARG A 247 -6.00 1.54 26.41
CA ARG A 247 -6.88 1.37 25.26
C ARG A 247 -8.33 1.56 25.68
N GLU A 248 -9.09 2.28 24.86
CA GLU A 248 -10.53 2.48 25.02
C GLU A 248 -11.27 1.96 23.80
N GLU A 249 -12.58 1.76 23.93
CA GLU A 249 -13.43 1.36 22.81
C GLU A 249 -13.60 2.54 21.84
N ILE A 250 -13.26 2.32 20.57
CA ILE A 250 -13.27 3.31 19.51
C ILE A 250 -14.02 2.75 18.32
N ASP A 251 -14.89 3.56 17.72
CA ASP A 251 -15.67 3.20 16.56
C ASP A 251 -14.77 2.97 15.33
N ALA A 252 -15.07 1.94 14.53
CA ALA A 252 -14.30 1.59 13.32
C ALA A 252 -14.30 2.70 12.26
N SER A 253 -15.22 3.68 12.37
CA SER A 253 -15.22 4.87 11.50
C SER A 253 -13.98 5.76 11.67
N GLU A 254 -13.21 5.57 12.74
CA GLU A 254 -11.94 6.26 12.94
C GLU A 254 -10.74 5.56 12.29
N LEU A 255 -10.92 4.33 11.79
CA LEU A 255 -9.83 3.62 11.12
C LEU A 255 -9.53 4.19 9.72
N ILE A 256 -8.24 4.36 9.45
CA ILE A 256 -7.69 4.69 8.14
C ILE A 256 -6.74 3.55 7.75
N ILE A 257 -7.02 2.90 6.62
CA ILE A 257 -6.27 1.74 6.15
C ILE A 257 -5.62 2.04 4.81
N GLY A 258 -4.29 1.89 4.76
CA GLY A 258 -3.52 1.98 3.52
C GLY A 258 -3.56 0.67 2.75
N MET A 259 -3.64 0.74 1.43
CA MET A 259 -3.71 -0.45 0.57
C MET A 259 -2.62 -0.42 -0.47
N LYS A 260 -1.82 -1.48 -0.51
CA LYS A 260 -0.74 -1.62 -1.50
C LYS A 260 -0.50 -3.08 -1.89
N CYS A 261 0.31 -3.30 -2.93
CA CYS A 261 0.79 -4.63 -3.31
C CYS A 261 2.29 -4.63 -3.62
N GLY A 262 2.92 -5.79 -3.48
CA GLY A 262 4.31 -5.99 -3.86
C GLY A 262 4.60 -7.46 -4.15
N GLY A 263 5.44 -7.74 -5.18
CA GLY A 263 5.67 -9.11 -5.62
C GLY A 263 4.42 -9.80 -6.18
N SER A 264 3.59 -9.05 -6.92
CA SER A 264 2.32 -9.52 -7.50
C SER A 264 2.51 -10.67 -8.49
N ASP A 265 1.54 -11.56 -8.56
CA ASP A 265 1.43 -12.70 -9.50
C ASP A 265 0.08 -12.69 -10.23
N GLY A 266 -0.15 -13.68 -11.11
CA GLY A 266 -1.40 -13.81 -11.87
C GLY A 266 -2.65 -14.04 -11.01
N LEU A 267 -2.49 -14.44 -9.75
CA LEU A 267 -3.58 -14.64 -8.80
C LEU A 267 -3.92 -13.38 -7.99
N SER A 268 -3.06 -12.36 -8.00
CA SER A 268 -3.24 -11.14 -7.20
C SER A 268 -4.59 -10.45 -7.46
N GLY A 269 -4.97 -10.29 -8.73
CA GLY A 269 -6.26 -9.70 -9.13
C GLY A 269 -7.44 -10.68 -9.09
N ILE A 270 -7.21 -11.94 -8.71
CA ILE A 270 -8.24 -12.98 -8.60
C ILE A 270 -8.62 -13.23 -7.14
N THR A 271 -7.65 -13.16 -6.23
CA THR A 271 -7.82 -13.54 -4.82
C THR A 271 -7.61 -12.34 -3.89
N ALA A 272 -6.36 -11.97 -3.57
CA ALA A 272 -6.06 -11.02 -2.52
C ALA A 272 -6.60 -9.61 -2.79
N ASN A 273 -6.43 -9.08 -4.00
CA ASN A 273 -6.86 -7.71 -4.31
C ASN A 273 -8.39 -7.54 -4.28
N PRO A 274 -9.21 -8.45 -4.85
CA PRO A 274 -10.66 -8.40 -4.69
C PRO A 274 -11.15 -8.53 -3.25
N ILE A 275 -10.46 -9.35 -2.41
CA ILE A 275 -10.79 -9.48 -0.98
C ILE A 275 -10.49 -8.15 -0.25
N VAL A 276 -9.35 -7.52 -0.54
CA VAL A 276 -9.02 -6.18 0.02
C VAL A 276 -10.04 -5.14 -0.46
N GLY A 277 -10.51 -5.23 -1.71
CA GLY A 277 -11.56 -4.34 -2.23
C GLY A 277 -12.89 -4.50 -1.49
N GLU A 278 -13.32 -5.72 -1.25
CA GLU A 278 -14.52 -5.99 -0.46
C GLU A 278 -14.35 -5.53 1.01
N PHE A 279 -13.16 -5.77 1.59
CA PHE A 279 -12.79 -5.20 2.89
C PHE A 279 -12.90 -3.68 2.90
N SER A 280 -12.41 -2.99 1.85
CA SER A 280 -12.51 -1.53 1.71
C SER A 280 -13.97 -1.08 1.74
N ASP A 281 -14.84 -1.75 1.00
CA ASP A 281 -16.27 -1.45 0.97
C ASP A 281 -16.93 -1.70 2.35
N ILE A 282 -16.55 -2.78 3.05
CA ILE A 282 -17.01 -3.07 4.43
C ILE A 282 -16.59 -1.94 5.38
N LEU A 283 -15.31 -1.54 5.39
CA LEU A 283 -14.82 -0.49 6.28
C LEU A 283 -15.50 0.85 5.99
N ILE A 284 -15.66 1.22 4.72
CA ILE A 284 -16.34 2.45 4.30
C ILE A 284 -17.83 2.41 4.69
N SER A 285 -18.49 1.24 4.61
CA SER A 285 -19.87 1.10 5.08
C SER A 285 -20.05 1.37 6.58
N LYS A 286 -18.96 1.31 7.34
CA LYS A 286 -18.90 1.64 8.79
C LYS A 286 -18.34 3.04 9.05
N GLY A 287 -18.19 3.86 8.00
CA GLY A 287 -17.70 5.25 8.10
C GLY A 287 -16.18 5.39 8.15
N GLY A 288 -15.40 4.30 8.04
CA GLY A 288 -13.95 4.36 8.01
C GLY A 288 -13.38 4.79 6.66
N SER A 289 -12.06 4.77 6.53
CA SER A 289 -11.38 5.28 5.33
C SER A 289 -10.33 4.33 4.80
N THR A 290 -10.16 4.33 3.48
CA THR A 290 -9.10 3.59 2.80
C THR A 290 -8.33 4.50 1.85
N ILE A 291 -7.03 4.22 1.68
CA ILE A 291 -6.14 4.97 0.79
C ILE A 291 -5.52 4.01 -0.20
N LEU A 292 -5.75 4.24 -1.50
CA LEU A 292 -5.10 3.52 -2.60
C LEU A 292 -3.96 4.39 -3.15
N THR A 293 -2.79 3.79 -3.33
CA THR A 293 -1.61 4.46 -3.92
C THR A 293 -1.00 3.63 -5.05
N GLU A 294 0.28 3.87 -5.38
CA GLU A 294 1.00 3.21 -6.48
C GLU A 294 0.46 3.68 -7.85
N VAL A 295 0.51 4.99 -8.10
CA VAL A 295 -0.08 5.60 -9.31
C VAL A 295 0.33 4.91 -10.62
N PRO A 296 1.61 4.48 -10.82
CA PRO A 296 1.99 3.73 -12.02
C PRO A 296 1.24 2.40 -12.20
N GLU A 297 0.66 1.84 -11.13
CA GLU A 297 -0.17 0.63 -11.17
C GLU A 297 -1.66 0.91 -11.37
N MET A 298 -2.01 2.16 -11.70
CA MET A 298 -3.34 2.56 -12.13
C MET A 298 -3.43 2.75 -13.66
N PHE A 299 -2.29 2.87 -14.36
CA PHE A 299 -2.26 3.13 -15.80
C PHE A 299 -2.89 1.98 -16.60
N GLY A 300 -3.88 2.31 -17.43
CA GLY A 300 -4.69 1.35 -18.17
C GLY A 300 -5.93 0.84 -17.42
N ALA A 301 -6.08 1.20 -16.13
CA ALA A 301 -7.26 0.94 -15.31
C ALA A 301 -7.84 2.22 -14.69
N GLU A 302 -7.24 3.39 -14.98
CA GLU A 302 -7.57 4.67 -14.38
C GLU A 302 -9.04 5.09 -14.59
N THR A 303 -9.65 4.71 -15.70
CA THR A 303 -11.05 5.02 -16.00
C THR A 303 -12.01 4.41 -14.98
N LEU A 304 -11.69 3.23 -14.44
CA LEU A 304 -12.46 2.58 -13.39
C LEU A 304 -12.49 3.36 -12.08
N LEU A 305 -11.45 4.15 -11.81
CA LEU A 305 -11.39 5.07 -10.65
C LEU A 305 -12.07 6.40 -10.99
N MET A 306 -11.82 6.93 -12.19
CA MET A 306 -12.37 8.20 -12.67
C MET A 306 -13.90 8.21 -12.73
N GLU A 307 -14.53 7.09 -13.17
CA GLU A 307 -15.97 6.92 -13.21
C GLU A 307 -16.63 6.92 -11.82
N ARG A 308 -15.84 6.63 -10.77
CA ARG A 308 -16.32 6.60 -9.37
C ARG A 308 -15.98 7.87 -8.59
N CYS A 309 -15.38 8.89 -9.21
CA CYS A 309 -15.13 10.16 -8.53
C CYS A 309 -16.45 10.80 -8.11
N LYS A 310 -16.53 11.26 -6.85
CA LYS A 310 -17.75 11.81 -6.24
C LYS A 310 -18.32 13.00 -7.01
N ASP A 311 -17.46 13.78 -7.66
CA ASP A 311 -17.79 15.00 -8.41
C ASP A 311 -16.72 15.31 -9.47
N ARG A 312 -16.96 16.36 -10.24
CA ARG A 312 -16.06 16.79 -11.30
C ARG A 312 -14.69 17.27 -10.78
N GLU A 313 -14.63 17.90 -9.63
CA GLU A 313 -13.37 18.36 -9.03
C GLU A 313 -12.48 17.16 -8.69
N THR A 314 -13.04 16.13 -8.04
CA THR A 314 -12.32 14.90 -7.71
C THR A 314 -11.87 14.16 -8.97
N PHE A 315 -12.70 14.16 -10.03
CA PHE A 315 -12.32 13.61 -11.33
C PHE A 315 -11.12 14.36 -11.93
N GLU A 316 -11.13 15.70 -11.94
CA GLU A 316 -10.03 16.51 -12.48
C GLU A 316 -8.73 16.30 -11.69
N LYS A 317 -8.80 16.19 -10.35
CA LYS A 317 -7.67 15.80 -9.50
C LYS A 317 -7.16 14.40 -9.84
N THR A 318 -8.05 13.44 -10.12
CA THR A 318 -7.65 12.07 -10.52
C THR A 318 -6.96 12.07 -11.89
N VAL A 319 -7.47 12.85 -12.85
CA VAL A 319 -6.82 13.03 -14.16
C VAL A 319 -5.43 13.64 -14.01
N ALA A 320 -5.29 14.68 -13.17
CA ALA A 320 -4.00 15.29 -12.87
C ALA A 320 -3.04 14.27 -12.24
N LEU A 321 -3.48 13.53 -11.21
CA LEU A 321 -2.70 12.46 -10.56
C LEU A 321 -2.07 11.49 -11.58
N ILE A 322 -2.87 11.02 -12.53
CA ILE A 322 -2.42 10.07 -13.56
C ILE A 322 -1.47 10.73 -14.55
N ASN A 323 -1.85 11.89 -15.09
CA ASN A 323 -1.08 12.55 -16.13
C ASN A 323 0.25 13.14 -15.62
N ASP A 324 0.26 13.69 -14.40
CA ASP A 324 1.48 14.23 -13.78
C ASP A 324 2.49 13.10 -13.54
N PHE A 325 2.03 11.91 -13.13
CA PHE A 325 2.91 10.77 -12.95
C PHE A 325 3.42 10.19 -14.30
N LYS A 326 2.62 10.23 -15.36
CA LYS A 326 3.09 9.92 -16.73
C LYS A 326 4.13 10.95 -17.18
N MET A 327 3.91 12.24 -16.89
CA MET A 327 4.88 13.32 -17.19
C MET A 327 6.18 13.16 -16.40
N TYR A 328 6.10 12.69 -15.14
CA TYR A 328 7.29 12.36 -14.34
C TYR A 328 8.21 11.37 -15.08
N PHE A 329 7.67 10.28 -15.63
CA PHE A 329 8.47 9.33 -16.45
C PHE A 329 9.04 10.00 -17.70
N LYS A 330 8.23 10.77 -18.43
CA LYS A 330 8.66 11.47 -19.67
C LYS A 330 9.78 12.46 -19.39
N ASN A 331 9.67 13.25 -18.33
CA ASN A 331 10.67 14.26 -17.94
C ASN A 331 12.02 13.61 -17.57
N HIS A 332 12.00 12.34 -17.15
CA HIS A 332 13.20 11.55 -16.86
C HIS A 332 13.62 10.65 -18.03
N ASN A 333 13.04 10.81 -19.23
CA ASN A 333 13.30 9.97 -20.42
C ASN A 333 13.11 8.47 -20.15
N GLN A 334 12.08 8.12 -19.33
CA GLN A 334 11.74 6.75 -19.00
C GLN A 334 10.44 6.32 -19.68
N THR A 335 10.31 5.01 -19.91
CA THR A 335 9.11 4.40 -20.47
C THR A 335 8.00 4.32 -19.42
N ILE A 336 6.79 4.79 -19.76
CA ILE A 336 5.63 4.79 -18.86
C ILE A 336 5.22 3.36 -18.46
N TYR A 337 5.39 2.38 -19.37
CA TYR A 337 4.93 0.99 -19.23
C TYR A 337 6.07 -0.01 -18.98
N GLU A 338 7.16 0.38 -18.32
CA GLU A 338 8.25 -0.53 -17.94
C GLU A 338 7.79 -1.62 -16.96
N ASN A 339 6.91 -1.29 -16.02
CA ASN A 339 6.21 -2.27 -15.20
C ASN A 339 5.28 -3.14 -16.09
N PRO A 340 5.13 -4.46 -15.88
CA PRO A 340 5.49 -5.30 -14.73
C PRO A 340 6.98 -5.71 -14.68
N SER A 341 7.46 -5.90 -13.43
CA SER A 341 8.82 -6.39 -13.19
C SER A 341 9.04 -7.82 -13.73
N PRO A 342 10.31 -8.26 -13.91
CA PRO A 342 10.59 -9.66 -14.31
C PRO A 342 9.92 -10.69 -13.41
N GLY A 343 9.85 -10.43 -12.08
CA GLY A 343 9.19 -11.32 -11.14
C GLY A 343 7.67 -11.39 -11.33
N ASN A 344 7.02 -10.26 -11.65
CA ASN A 344 5.59 -10.24 -11.97
C ASN A 344 5.30 -11.01 -13.27
N LYS A 345 6.14 -10.82 -14.30
CA LYS A 345 6.04 -11.57 -15.56
C LYS A 345 6.18 -13.07 -15.34
N ALA A 346 7.21 -13.50 -14.60
CA ALA A 346 7.36 -14.91 -14.21
C ALA A 346 6.18 -15.47 -13.41
N GLY A 347 5.40 -14.60 -12.75
CA GLY A 347 4.18 -14.95 -12.01
C GLY A 347 2.90 -14.93 -12.84
N GLY A 348 2.96 -14.68 -14.16
CA GLY A 348 1.81 -14.75 -15.08
C GLY A 348 1.24 -13.39 -15.52
N ILE A 349 1.69 -12.27 -14.97
CA ILE A 349 1.30 -10.93 -15.42
C ILE A 349 2.06 -10.57 -16.70
N SER A 350 1.36 -10.08 -17.73
CA SER A 350 1.97 -9.89 -19.06
C SER A 350 2.22 -8.42 -19.43
N THR A 351 1.30 -7.53 -19.12
CA THR A 351 1.31 -6.11 -19.48
C THR A 351 1.04 -5.24 -18.27
N LEU A 352 1.22 -3.92 -18.39
CA LEU A 352 0.88 -2.99 -17.32
C LEU A 352 -0.63 -2.94 -17.10
N GLU A 353 -1.43 -2.98 -18.17
CA GLU A 353 -2.90 -3.02 -18.08
C GLU A 353 -3.37 -4.28 -17.31
N ASP A 354 -2.79 -5.45 -17.60
CA ASP A 354 -3.09 -6.70 -16.86
C ASP A 354 -2.79 -6.55 -15.36
N LYS A 355 -1.66 -5.90 -15.02
CA LYS A 355 -1.30 -5.59 -13.63
C LYS A 355 -2.26 -4.58 -13.00
N SER A 356 -2.49 -3.46 -13.66
CA SER A 356 -3.28 -2.35 -13.14
C SER A 356 -4.75 -2.71 -12.90
N LEU A 357 -5.37 -3.45 -13.82
CA LEU A 357 -6.73 -3.97 -13.64
C LEU A 357 -6.84 -4.92 -12.44
N GLY A 358 -5.79 -5.67 -12.13
CA GLY A 358 -5.72 -6.47 -10.92
C GLY A 358 -5.46 -5.63 -9.67
N CYS A 359 -4.59 -4.62 -9.74
CA CYS A 359 -4.20 -3.80 -8.59
C CYS A 359 -5.31 -2.84 -8.12
N THR A 360 -6.02 -2.21 -9.05
CA THR A 360 -7.10 -1.26 -8.74
C THR A 360 -8.29 -1.90 -8.04
N GLN A 361 -8.46 -3.23 -8.13
CA GLN A 361 -9.51 -3.95 -7.41
C GLN A 361 -9.43 -3.78 -5.89
N LYS A 362 -8.24 -3.48 -5.33
CA LYS A 362 -8.09 -3.16 -3.90
C LYS A 362 -8.97 -2.00 -3.43
N SER A 363 -9.38 -1.13 -4.35
CA SER A 363 -10.26 0.02 -4.06
C SER A 363 -11.74 -0.33 -3.90
N GLY A 364 -12.13 -1.60 -4.07
CA GLY A 364 -13.52 -2.01 -4.00
C GLY A 364 -14.44 -1.31 -5.00
N SER A 365 -15.66 -1.01 -4.58
CA SER A 365 -16.68 -0.33 -5.39
C SER A 365 -17.01 1.09 -4.90
N ALA A 366 -16.44 1.52 -3.79
CA ALA A 366 -16.68 2.82 -3.17
C ALA A 366 -16.37 4.00 -4.11
N LYS A 367 -17.08 5.11 -3.94
CA LYS A 367 -16.75 6.37 -4.63
C LYS A 367 -15.42 6.93 -4.13
N VAL A 368 -14.61 7.45 -5.05
CA VAL A 368 -13.39 8.21 -4.73
C VAL A 368 -13.83 9.58 -4.21
N VAL A 369 -13.46 9.88 -2.96
CA VAL A 369 -13.90 11.11 -2.29
C VAL A 369 -12.85 12.22 -2.30
N ASP A 370 -11.55 11.88 -2.43
CA ASP A 370 -10.48 12.87 -2.56
C ASP A 370 -9.23 12.26 -3.20
N VAL A 371 -8.30 13.13 -3.59
CA VAL A 371 -6.99 12.78 -4.15
C VAL A 371 -5.93 13.56 -3.39
N LEU A 372 -5.03 12.86 -2.73
CA LEU A 372 -3.98 13.39 -1.88
C LEU A 372 -2.67 13.54 -2.66
N SER A 373 -1.99 14.66 -2.49
CA SER A 373 -0.61 14.84 -2.94
C SER A 373 0.36 14.03 -2.06
N TYR A 374 1.58 13.82 -2.52
CA TYR A 374 2.63 13.19 -1.70
C TYR A 374 2.92 14.03 -0.45
N GLY A 375 2.89 13.42 0.73
CA GLY A 375 3.03 14.12 2.02
C GLY A 375 1.79 14.94 2.41
N GLU A 376 0.61 14.56 1.93
CA GLU A 376 -0.66 15.14 2.37
C GLU A 376 -1.45 14.13 3.21
N THR A 377 -1.96 14.58 4.36
CA THR A 377 -2.76 13.75 5.26
C THR A 377 -4.24 13.71 4.86
N LEU A 378 -4.90 12.57 5.11
CA LEU A 378 -6.32 12.36 4.83
C LEU A 378 -7.21 13.36 5.58
N LYS A 379 -8.14 13.99 4.86
CA LYS A 379 -9.12 14.96 5.40
C LYS A 379 -10.56 14.51 5.21
N THR A 380 -10.83 13.73 4.17
CA THR A 380 -12.18 13.30 3.80
C THR A 380 -12.34 11.81 4.03
N LYS A 381 -13.30 11.39 4.87
CA LYS A 381 -13.58 9.97 5.12
C LYS A 381 -14.13 9.28 3.86
N GLY A 382 -13.68 8.04 3.60
CA GLY A 382 -14.03 7.23 2.45
C GLY A 382 -12.81 6.74 1.67
N LEU A 383 -12.97 6.39 0.40
CA LEU A 383 -11.87 5.99 -0.49
C LEU A 383 -11.12 7.21 -1.00
N ASN A 384 -9.84 7.31 -0.68
CA ASN A 384 -8.92 8.34 -1.15
C ASN A 384 -7.86 7.74 -2.08
N LEU A 385 -7.41 8.51 -3.08
CA LEU A 385 -6.23 8.18 -3.88
C LEU A 385 -5.04 9.00 -3.39
N LEU A 386 -3.83 8.43 -3.44
CA LEU A 386 -2.61 9.09 -2.98
C LEU A 386 -1.53 9.06 -4.06
N SER A 387 -0.93 10.21 -4.32
CA SER A 387 0.22 10.35 -5.21
C SER A 387 1.47 9.70 -4.58
N SER A 388 1.93 8.57 -5.13
CA SER A 388 3.20 7.93 -4.78
C SER A 388 3.63 6.95 -5.88
N PRO A 389 4.94 6.69 -6.02
CA PRO A 389 5.44 5.65 -6.93
C PRO A 389 5.05 4.24 -6.46
N GLY A 390 5.34 3.24 -7.31
CA GLY A 390 5.09 1.83 -6.97
C GLY A 390 6.21 1.15 -6.13
N ASN A 391 7.26 1.87 -5.74
CA ASN A 391 8.32 1.33 -4.87
C ASN A 391 7.75 0.97 -3.49
N ASP A 392 7.98 -0.25 -3.01
CA ASP A 392 7.36 -0.79 -1.81
C ASP A 392 7.59 0.10 -0.57
N LEU A 393 8.83 0.52 -0.33
CA LEU A 393 9.20 1.31 0.84
C LEU A 393 8.59 2.71 0.78
N VAL A 394 8.73 3.38 -0.37
CA VAL A 394 8.23 4.75 -0.57
C VAL A 394 6.71 4.81 -0.50
N ALA A 395 6.03 3.88 -1.19
CA ALA A 395 4.56 3.86 -1.24
C ALA A 395 3.95 3.55 0.13
N ALA A 396 4.51 2.58 0.87
CA ALA A 396 3.99 2.24 2.19
C ALA A 396 4.29 3.30 3.25
N THR A 397 5.44 3.99 3.15
CA THR A 397 5.74 5.19 3.95
C THR A 397 4.73 6.29 3.64
N ALA A 398 4.46 6.57 2.35
CA ALA A 398 3.48 7.59 1.97
C ALA A 398 2.08 7.29 2.52
N LEU A 399 1.62 6.03 2.45
CA LEU A 399 0.35 5.60 3.04
C LEU A 399 0.30 5.86 4.56
N ALA A 400 1.33 5.43 5.28
CA ALA A 400 1.43 5.64 6.72
C ALA A 400 1.40 7.14 7.06
N MET A 401 2.20 7.94 6.37
CA MET A 401 2.29 9.39 6.62
C MET A 401 1.04 10.17 6.16
N SER A 402 0.23 9.60 5.26
CA SER A 402 -1.09 10.14 4.96
C SER A 402 -2.14 9.83 6.06
N GLY A 403 -1.74 9.21 7.16
CA GLY A 403 -2.55 8.91 8.34
C GLY A 403 -3.06 7.48 8.44
N ALA A 404 -2.62 6.55 7.57
CA ALA A 404 -3.02 5.15 7.68
C ALA A 404 -2.48 4.51 8.96
N HIS A 405 -3.38 3.96 9.77
CA HIS A 405 -3.05 3.26 11.01
C HIS A 405 -2.42 1.89 10.76
N ILE A 406 -2.82 1.22 9.69
CA ILE A 406 -2.41 -0.11 9.27
C ILE A 406 -2.28 -0.10 7.74
N VAL A 407 -1.30 -0.80 7.20
CA VAL A 407 -1.15 -1.04 5.76
C VAL A 407 -1.49 -2.49 5.44
N LEU A 408 -2.45 -2.72 4.55
CA LEU A 408 -2.71 -4.01 3.93
C LEU A 408 -1.80 -4.20 2.72
N PHE A 409 -0.99 -5.25 2.76
CA PHE A 409 0.03 -5.52 1.76
C PHE A 409 -0.22 -6.86 1.07
N THR A 410 -0.77 -6.86 -0.14
CA THR A 410 -1.00 -8.08 -0.91
C THR A 410 0.26 -8.54 -1.63
N THR A 411 0.53 -9.85 -1.66
CA THR A 411 1.73 -10.40 -2.30
C THR A 411 1.51 -11.82 -2.82
N GLY A 412 2.01 -12.10 -4.01
CA GLY A 412 2.00 -13.44 -4.62
C GLY A 412 3.30 -14.22 -4.39
N ARG A 413 4.41 -13.51 -4.18
CA ARG A 413 5.75 -14.09 -4.02
C ARG A 413 6.34 -13.95 -2.63
N GLY A 414 5.80 -13.03 -1.83
CA GLY A 414 6.24 -12.74 -0.47
C GLY A 414 7.39 -11.75 -0.38
N THR A 415 7.40 -10.98 0.69
CA THR A 415 8.50 -10.06 1.07
C THR A 415 8.53 -9.93 2.59
N PRO A 416 9.71 -9.82 3.23
CA PRO A 416 9.83 -9.53 4.65
C PRO A 416 9.57 -8.05 4.99
N PHE A 417 9.53 -7.15 3.99
CA PHE A 417 9.33 -5.71 4.15
C PHE A 417 8.19 -5.36 5.11
N ALA A 418 8.35 -4.29 5.90
CA ALA A 418 7.30 -3.66 6.70
C ALA A 418 7.41 -2.14 6.65
N SER A 419 6.28 -1.44 6.72
CA SER A 419 6.20 0.02 6.79
C SER A 419 6.35 0.52 8.24
N PRO A 420 6.38 1.85 8.48
CA PRO A 420 6.41 2.41 9.84
C PRO A 420 5.20 2.04 10.71
N VAL A 421 4.09 1.63 10.10
CA VAL A 421 2.88 1.18 10.81
C VAL A 421 2.66 -0.32 10.64
N PRO A 422 1.82 -0.98 11.45
CA PRO A 422 1.51 -2.40 11.28
C PRO A 422 1.23 -2.76 9.82
N THR A 423 2.01 -3.67 9.24
CA THR A 423 1.92 -4.06 7.83
C THR A 423 1.42 -5.49 7.73
N LEU A 424 0.11 -5.65 7.55
CA LEU A 424 -0.58 -6.93 7.47
C LEU A 424 -0.41 -7.53 6.07
N LYS A 425 0.32 -8.64 5.97
CA LYS A 425 0.64 -9.29 4.70
C LYS A 425 -0.38 -10.34 4.31
N ILE A 426 -0.89 -10.21 3.08
CA ILE A 426 -1.96 -11.02 2.52
C ILE A 426 -1.41 -11.81 1.33
N ALA A 427 -1.30 -13.14 1.47
CA ALA A 427 -0.86 -14.00 0.38
C ALA A 427 -1.99 -14.22 -0.64
N THR A 428 -1.65 -14.17 -1.93
CA THR A 428 -2.57 -14.48 -3.04
C THR A 428 -2.85 -15.98 -3.18
N ASN A 429 -2.00 -16.82 -2.61
CA ASN A 429 -2.05 -18.27 -2.75
C ASN A 429 -1.64 -18.99 -1.46
N SER A 430 -2.23 -20.16 -1.21
CA SER A 430 -1.98 -20.97 0.00
C SER A 430 -0.57 -21.58 0.06
N ARG A 431 0.07 -21.76 -1.11
CA ARG A 431 1.46 -22.24 -1.15
C ARG A 431 2.41 -21.24 -0.49
N LEU A 432 2.27 -19.96 -0.81
CA LEU A 432 3.04 -18.89 -0.19
C LEU A 432 2.73 -18.79 1.31
N ALA A 433 1.45 -18.74 1.67
CA ALA A 433 1.02 -18.64 3.06
C ALA A 433 1.62 -19.78 3.93
N LYS A 434 1.66 -20.99 3.40
CA LYS A 434 2.27 -22.16 4.07
C LYS A 434 3.80 -22.07 4.12
N ALA A 435 4.45 -21.71 3.01
CA ALA A 435 5.90 -21.68 2.91
C ALA A 435 6.55 -20.54 3.71
N LYS A 436 5.82 -19.42 3.88
CA LYS A 436 6.27 -18.19 4.55
C LYS A 436 5.33 -17.77 5.69
N GLY A 437 4.94 -18.74 6.52
CA GLY A 437 4.07 -18.50 7.66
C GLY A 437 4.60 -17.50 8.69
N ASN A 438 5.91 -17.22 8.67
CA ASN A 438 6.56 -16.17 9.47
C ASN A 438 6.47 -14.76 8.83
N TRP A 439 6.01 -14.64 7.58
CA TRP A 439 5.80 -13.35 6.91
C TRP A 439 4.32 -13.03 6.69
N ILE A 440 3.51 -14.07 6.46
CA ILE A 440 2.12 -13.93 5.98
C ILE A 440 1.15 -13.99 7.16
N ASP A 441 0.29 -12.98 7.26
CA ASP A 441 -0.73 -12.85 8.30
C ASP A 441 -2.08 -13.42 7.84
N PHE A 442 -2.40 -13.31 6.53
CA PHE A 442 -3.68 -13.72 5.97
C PHE A 442 -3.54 -14.47 4.65
N ASN A 443 -4.27 -15.58 4.50
CA ASN A 443 -4.26 -16.41 3.29
C ASN A 443 -5.53 -16.16 2.43
N ALA A 444 -5.40 -15.32 1.41
CA ALA A 444 -6.46 -15.07 0.43
C ALA A 444 -6.60 -16.18 -0.62
N GLY A 445 -5.59 -17.08 -0.75
CA GLY A 445 -5.63 -18.21 -1.67
C GLY A 445 -6.78 -19.18 -1.41
N ARG A 446 -7.33 -19.17 -0.21
CA ARG A 446 -8.53 -19.96 0.13
C ARG A 446 -9.77 -19.61 -0.70
N MET A 447 -9.78 -18.44 -1.34
CA MET A 447 -10.87 -18.03 -2.24
C MET A 447 -11.07 -18.99 -3.43
N ILE A 448 -10.00 -19.60 -3.89
CA ILE A 448 -10.06 -20.58 -5.00
C ILE A 448 -10.08 -22.02 -4.50
N GLU A 449 -10.08 -22.26 -3.19
CA GLU A 449 -10.06 -23.57 -2.57
C GLU A 449 -11.39 -23.90 -1.89
N ASP A 450 -11.77 -23.15 -0.83
CA ASP A 450 -12.83 -23.56 0.09
C ASP A 450 -13.68 -22.41 0.67
N LYS A 451 -13.35 -21.14 0.41
CA LYS A 451 -14.08 -19.98 0.95
C LYS A 451 -14.56 -19.01 -0.14
N SER A 452 -15.67 -18.38 0.10
CA SER A 452 -16.15 -17.27 -0.74
C SER A 452 -15.34 -15.98 -0.49
N LYS A 453 -15.41 -15.05 -1.45
CA LYS A 453 -14.83 -13.70 -1.33
C LYS A 453 -15.38 -12.97 -0.09
N ASP A 454 -16.70 -13.02 0.11
CA ASP A 454 -17.37 -12.32 1.20
C ASP A 454 -16.98 -12.87 2.57
N GLU A 455 -16.88 -14.20 2.72
CA GLU A 455 -16.37 -14.81 3.97
C GLU A 455 -14.95 -14.35 4.28
N LEU A 456 -14.05 -14.35 3.29
CA LEU A 456 -12.66 -13.94 3.48
C LEU A 456 -12.53 -12.43 3.73
N ALA A 457 -13.35 -11.59 3.11
CA ALA A 457 -13.36 -10.17 3.39
C ALA A 457 -13.82 -9.86 4.83
N ASN A 458 -14.84 -10.56 5.31
CA ASN A 458 -15.28 -10.46 6.71
C ASN A 458 -14.22 -11.01 7.69
N ASP A 459 -13.54 -12.12 7.36
CA ASP A 459 -12.44 -12.65 8.16
C ASP A 459 -11.27 -11.64 8.22
N LEU A 460 -10.94 -11.00 7.09
CA LEU A 460 -9.92 -9.96 7.02
C LEU A 460 -10.32 -8.73 7.86
N PHE A 461 -11.59 -8.31 7.80
CA PHE A 461 -12.09 -7.19 8.57
C PHE A 461 -11.95 -7.46 10.09
N LYS A 462 -12.34 -8.64 10.55
CA LYS A 462 -12.15 -9.05 11.95
C LYS A 462 -10.68 -9.05 12.36
N LEU A 463 -9.80 -9.58 11.50
CA LEU A 463 -8.35 -9.57 11.75
C LEU A 463 -7.81 -8.15 11.86
N VAL A 464 -8.27 -7.21 11.02
CA VAL A 464 -7.87 -5.80 11.08
C VAL A 464 -8.32 -5.17 12.40
N LEU A 465 -9.55 -5.44 12.88
CA LEU A 465 -10.01 -4.97 14.20
C LEU A 465 -9.17 -5.56 15.35
N GLU A 466 -8.76 -6.84 15.26
CA GLU A 466 -7.85 -7.45 16.24
C GLU A 466 -6.47 -6.78 16.22
N VAL A 467 -5.92 -6.48 15.03
CA VAL A 467 -4.64 -5.76 14.87
C VAL A 467 -4.77 -4.34 15.41
N ALA A 468 -5.84 -3.64 15.10
CA ALA A 468 -6.14 -2.31 15.64
C ALA A 468 -6.26 -2.33 17.18
N SER A 469 -6.73 -3.45 17.74
CA SER A 469 -6.85 -3.68 19.18
C SER A 469 -5.57 -4.17 19.87
N GLY A 470 -4.43 -4.22 19.16
CA GLY A 470 -3.12 -4.51 19.73
C GLY A 470 -2.52 -5.87 19.35
N LYS A 471 -3.21 -6.70 18.54
CA LYS A 471 -2.61 -7.91 18.01
C LYS A 471 -1.43 -7.55 17.09
N LYS A 472 -0.25 -8.08 17.37
CA LYS A 472 0.94 -7.86 16.56
C LYS A 472 0.87 -8.67 15.26
N VAL A 473 1.21 -8.04 14.13
CA VAL A 473 1.43 -8.72 12.85
C VAL A 473 2.83 -9.35 12.80
N LYS A 474 3.06 -10.24 11.84
CA LYS A 474 4.31 -11.01 11.72
C LYS A 474 5.57 -10.13 11.60
N SER A 475 5.45 -9.03 10.86
CA SER A 475 6.57 -8.10 10.71
C SER A 475 6.93 -7.37 12.01
N GLU A 476 5.95 -6.97 12.81
CA GLU A 476 6.18 -6.38 14.13
C GLU A 476 6.86 -7.38 15.09
N ILE A 477 6.39 -8.64 15.08
CA ILE A 477 6.99 -9.72 15.89
C ILE A 477 8.46 -9.94 15.49
N ALA A 478 8.80 -9.74 14.21
CA ALA A 478 10.16 -9.86 13.70
C ALA A 478 11.01 -8.58 13.92
N GLY A 479 10.41 -7.48 14.40
CA GLY A 479 11.08 -6.19 14.60
C GLY A 479 11.41 -5.48 13.28
N PHE A 480 10.62 -5.68 12.23
CA PHE A 480 10.85 -5.05 10.92
C PHE A 480 10.09 -3.74 10.80
N HIS A 481 10.84 -2.68 10.48
CA HIS A 481 10.32 -1.32 10.26
C HIS A 481 11.19 -0.64 9.20
N ASP A 482 10.65 -0.46 8.01
CA ASP A 482 11.34 0.19 6.90
C ASP A 482 10.73 1.57 6.67
N PHE A 483 11.59 2.54 6.33
CA PHE A 483 11.21 3.91 6.04
C PHE A 483 11.96 4.44 4.83
N ALA A 484 11.27 5.05 3.87
CA ALA A 484 11.89 5.70 2.73
C ALA A 484 11.05 6.87 2.22
N ILE A 485 11.73 7.95 1.83
CA ILE A 485 11.13 9.17 1.28
C ILE A 485 11.35 9.20 -0.23
N PHE A 486 10.35 9.63 -0.98
CA PHE A 486 10.44 9.77 -2.43
C PHE A 486 11.42 10.88 -2.79
N LYS A 487 12.38 10.56 -3.67
CA LYS A 487 13.41 11.48 -4.16
C LYS A 487 13.40 11.49 -5.68
N GLN A 488 13.39 12.68 -6.27
CA GLN A 488 13.38 12.90 -7.71
C GLN A 488 14.57 13.73 -8.22
N GLY A 489 15.01 14.69 -7.43
CA GLY A 489 15.94 15.73 -7.85
C GLY A 489 17.41 15.41 -7.55
N VAL A 490 18.21 16.45 -7.71
CA VAL A 490 19.65 16.41 -7.48
C VAL A 490 19.99 16.58 -5.99
N THR A 491 21.19 16.16 -5.63
CA THR A 491 21.76 16.37 -4.29
C THR A 491 22.96 17.33 -4.43
N LEU A 492 23.11 18.31 -3.51
CA LEU A 492 24.25 19.22 -3.44
C LEU A 492 25.54 18.46 -3.13
#